data_5e1a0e6db765bd58dbc28e3fa51158d0
#
_entry.id   5e1a0e6db765bd58dbc28e3fa51158d0
#
_cell.length_a   1.000
_cell.length_b   1.000
_cell.length_c   1.000
_cell.angle_alpha   90.00
_cell.angle_beta   90.00
_cell.angle_gamma   90.00
#
_symmetry.space_group_name_H-M   'P 1'
#
loop_
_entity.id
_entity.type
_entity.pdbx_description
1 polymer ?
#
loop_
_entity_poly.entity_id
_entity_poly.type
_entity_poly.pdbx_seq_one_letter_code
_entity_poly.pdbx_strand_id
1 'polypeptide(L)'
;MQTNFDFLVQTDRFKDFAMQAAEAERSIAISPSTAAILSRRALELAVRWVYVHDDALTMPYRDNISSLIHEYSFRKLIQPKLFDMLKYTIKLGNVAVHTNTNVKHDAAVLSLRCVFQFCKWIDYCYGENYINRHYDMSLLPDAGKEKKTQEELENLQKELSG
;
A
#
# COMPACT_ATOMS: atom_id res chain seq x y z
N MET A 1 7.68 -11.46 -10.00
CA MET A 1 6.23 -11.33 -10.09
C MET A 1 5.85 -9.85 -10.21
N GLN A 2 5.04 -9.51 -11.18
CA GLN A 2 4.64 -8.14 -11.47
C GLN A 2 3.70 -7.60 -10.39
N THR A 3 3.90 -6.35 -9.97
CA THR A 3 3.02 -5.66 -9.03
C THR A 3 2.56 -4.32 -9.60
N ASN A 4 1.56 -3.74 -8.96
CA ASN A 4 1.08 -2.40 -9.32
C ASN A 4 2.10 -1.29 -9.04
N PHE A 5 3.17 -1.57 -8.33
CA PHE A 5 4.18 -0.60 -7.91
C PHE A 5 5.46 -0.65 -8.75
N ASP A 6 5.55 -1.53 -9.72
CA ASP A 6 6.77 -1.75 -10.51
C ASP A 6 7.20 -0.48 -11.25
N PHE A 7 6.25 0.37 -11.64
CA PHE A 7 6.57 1.63 -12.33
C PHE A 7 7.46 2.55 -11.49
N LEU A 8 7.37 2.48 -10.16
CA LEU A 8 8.22 3.26 -9.26
C LEU A 8 9.45 2.47 -8.80
N VAL A 9 9.35 1.15 -8.71
CA VAL A 9 10.50 0.31 -8.35
C VAL A 9 11.64 0.49 -9.35
N GLN A 10 11.32 0.74 -10.61
CA GLN A 10 12.31 0.96 -11.67
C GLN A 10 12.96 2.36 -11.62
N THR A 11 12.46 3.25 -10.77
CA THR A 11 12.96 4.61 -10.62
C THR A 11 13.79 4.70 -9.35
N ASP A 12 15.09 4.93 -9.48
CA ASP A 12 16.02 4.94 -8.33
C ASP A 12 15.57 5.87 -7.21
N ARG A 13 15.00 7.03 -7.56
CA ARG A 13 14.54 8.02 -6.57
C ARG A 13 13.45 7.49 -5.65
N PHE A 14 12.59 6.60 -6.15
CA PHE A 14 11.39 6.12 -5.45
C PHE A 14 11.52 4.66 -5.00
N LYS A 15 12.64 4.04 -5.30
CA LYS A 15 12.82 2.59 -5.19
C LYS A 15 12.51 2.05 -3.79
N ASP A 16 12.98 2.73 -2.74
CA ASP A 16 12.90 2.19 -1.39
C ASP A 16 11.45 2.00 -0.91
N PHE A 17 10.63 3.05 -1.00
CA PHE A 17 9.23 2.91 -0.58
C PHE A 17 8.42 2.10 -1.60
N ALA A 18 8.77 2.18 -2.88
CA ALA A 18 8.08 1.40 -3.91
C ALA A 18 8.31 -0.11 -3.75
N MET A 19 9.52 -0.52 -3.40
CA MET A 19 9.82 -1.93 -3.10
C MET A 19 9.02 -2.43 -1.89
N GLN A 20 8.90 -1.60 -0.85
CA GLN A 20 8.11 -1.94 0.32
C GLN A 20 6.62 -2.09 -0.03
N ALA A 21 6.10 -1.22 -0.88
CA ALA A 21 4.73 -1.29 -1.36
C ALA A 21 4.48 -2.54 -2.20
N ALA A 22 5.43 -2.88 -3.09
CA ALA A 22 5.35 -4.10 -3.90
C ALA A 22 5.34 -5.35 -3.01
N GLU A 23 6.15 -5.36 -1.96
CA GLU A 23 6.17 -6.46 -0.99
C GLU A 23 4.86 -6.57 -0.22
N ALA A 24 4.25 -5.45 0.15
CA ALA A 24 2.93 -5.43 0.77
C ALA A 24 1.89 -6.09 -0.14
N GLU A 25 1.90 -5.77 -1.43
CA GLU A 25 0.97 -6.37 -2.38
C GLU A 25 1.17 -7.87 -2.51
N ARG A 26 2.43 -8.33 -2.59
CA ARG A 26 2.73 -9.77 -2.65
C ARG A 26 2.26 -10.51 -1.39
N SER A 27 2.30 -9.85 -0.26
CA SER A 27 1.92 -10.43 1.04
C SER A 27 0.43 -10.70 1.17
N ILE A 28 -0.41 -10.11 0.31
CA ILE A 28 -1.86 -10.30 0.38
C ILE A 28 -2.25 -11.78 0.23
N ALA A 29 -1.48 -12.55 -0.53
CA ALA A 29 -1.70 -13.98 -0.73
C ALA A 29 -1.43 -14.79 0.54
N ILE A 30 -0.60 -14.27 1.44
CA ILE A 30 -0.20 -14.96 2.66
C ILE A 30 -1.08 -14.54 3.83
N SER A 31 -1.24 -13.23 4.02
CA SER A 31 -1.98 -12.69 5.16
C SER A 31 -2.44 -11.25 4.86
N PRO A 32 -3.76 -10.99 4.88
CA PRO A 32 -4.25 -9.61 4.77
C PRO A 32 -3.70 -8.69 5.88
N SER A 33 -3.55 -9.21 7.09
CA SER A 33 -2.98 -8.44 8.20
C SER A 33 -1.54 -8.03 7.92
N THR A 34 -0.72 -8.94 7.39
CA THR A 34 0.66 -8.63 6.99
C THR A 34 0.69 -7.57 5.89
N ALA A 35 -0.19 -7.70 4.88
CA ALA A 35 -0.30 -6.70 3.82
C ALA A 35 -0.65 -5.33 4.36
N ALA A 36 -1.57 -5.26 5.33
CA ALA A 36 -1.95 -3.98 5.97
C ALA A 36 -0.78 -3.36 6.74
N ILE A 37 -0.02 -4.15 7.47
CA ILE A 37 1.16 -3.68 8.21
C ILE A 37 2.22 -3.13 7.24
N LEU A 38 2.51 -3.88 6.18
CA LEU A 38 3.51 -3.48 5.19
C LEU A 38 3.06 -2.29 4.36
N SER A 39 1.74 -2.17 4.09
CA SER A 39 1.18 -0.98 3.42
C SER A 39 1.41 0.28 4.26
N ARG A 40 1.15 0.21 5.56
CA ARG A 40 1.43 1.32 6.47
C ARG A 40 2.91 1.68 6.46
N ARG A 41 3.78 0.69 6.50
CA ARG A 41 5.24 0.92 6.47
C ARG A 41 5.67 1.58 5.17
N ALA A 42 5.15 1.12 4.03
CA ALA A 42 5.43 1.72 2.74
C ALA A 42 4.98 3.18 2.70
N LEU A 43 3.77 3.45 3.22
CA LEU A 43 3.24 4.81 3.30
C LEU A 43 4.14 5.70 4.17
N GLU A 44 4.56 5.21 5.31
CA GLU A 44 5.45 5.97 6.20
C GLU A 44 6.76 6.33 5.50
N LEU A 45 7.37 5.38 4.82
CA LEU A 45 8.60 5.63 4.05
C LEU A 45 8.36 6.66 2.95
N ALA A 46 7.23 6.57 2.25
CA ALA A 46 6.88 7.50 1.18
C ALA A 46 6.65 8.92 1.71
N VAL A 47 5.94 9.07 2.83
CA VAL A 47 5.72 10.38 3.46
C VAL A 47 7.06 10.98 3.90
N ARG A 48 7.93 10.20 4.53
CA ARG A 48 9.26 10.66 4.95
C ARG A 48 10.12 11.05 3.75
N TRP A 49 9.99 10.34 2.64
CA TRP A 49 10.65 10.70 1.39
C TRP A 49 10.25 12.11 0.94
N VAL A 50 8.95 12.43 1.00
CA VAL A 50 8.45 13.75 0.61
C VAL A 50 9.04 14.83 1.52
N TYR A 51 9.09 14.58 2.83
CA TYR A 51 9.69 15.53 3.78
C TYR A 51 11.16 15.78 3.51
N VAL A 52 11.90 14.77 3.10
CA VAL A 52 13.34 14.91 2.80
C VAL A 52 13.56 15.72 1.51
N HIS A 53 12.68 15.58 0.53
CA HIS A 53 12.90 16.10 -0.82
C HIS A 53 12.11 17.37 -1.14
N ASP A 54 11.22 17.81 -0.26
CA ASP A 54 10.42 19.02 -0.48
C ASP A 54 10.73 20.06 0.60
N ASP A 55 11.46 21.10 0.24
CA ASP A 55 11.90 22.15 1.17
C ASP A 55 10.75 23.02 1.68
N ALA A 56 9.57 22.96 1.05
CA ALA A 56 8.40 23.71 1.51
C ALA A 56 7.79 23.11 2.78
N LEU A 57 8.18 21.89 3.15
CA LEU A 57 7.65 21.22 4.33
C LEU A 57 8.42 21.57 5.59
N THR A 58 7.67 21.71 6.68
CA THR A 58 8.22 21.94 8.02
C THR A 58 8.06 20.67 8.84
N MET A 59 9.17 20.12 9.31
CA MET A 59 9.15 18.92 10.16
C MET A 59 8.46 19.24 11.48
N PRO A 60 7.41 18.49 11.87
CA PRO A 60 6.76 18.73 13.16
C PRO A 60 7.66 18.29 14.33
N TYR A 61 7.36 18.79 15.53
CA TYR A 61 8.10 18.43 16.73
C TYR A 61 8.10 16.91 16.95
N ARG A 62 6.94 16.27 16.80
CA ARG A 62 6.83 14.80 16.83
C ARG A 62 6.87 14.30 15.40
N ASP A 63 7.78 13.37 15.12
CA ASP A 63 8.00 12.87 13.77
C ASP A 63 7.34 11.52 13.49
N ASN A 64 6.34 11.11 14.28
CA ASN A 64 5.55 9.93 13.98
C ASN A 64 4.67 10.18 12.76
N ILE A 65 4.22 9.10 12.12
CA ILE A 65 3.49 9.21 10.85
C ILE A 65 2.21 10.04 10.98
N SER A 66 1.49 9.92 12.09
CA SER A 66 0.27 10.71 12.30
C SER A 66 0.57 12.20 12.35
N SER A 67 1.61 12.59 13.09
CA SER A 67 2.03 13.99 13.16
C SER A 67 2.51 14.52 11.82
N LEU A 68 3.23 13.68 11.04
CA LEU A 68 3.73 14.06 9.72
C LEU A 68 2.60 14.40 8.76
N ILE A 69 1.54 13.60 8.71
CA ILE A 69 0.43 13.86 7.78
C ILE A 69 -0.50 14.98 8.23
N HIS A 70 -0.54 15.28 9.53
CA HIS A 70 -1.38 16.36 10.08
C HIS A 70 -0.68 17.72 10.09
N GLU A 71 0.63 17.77 9.88
CA GLU A 71 1.37 19.02 9.84
C GLU A 71 0.82 19.90 8.70
N TYR A 72 0.60 21.19 8.99
CA TYR A 72 -0.08 22.11 8.08
C TYR A 72 0.59 22.18 6.70
N SER A 73 1.93 22.27 6.67
CA SER A 73 2.66 22.37 5.40
C SER A 73 2.45 21.13 4.51
N PHE A 74 2.38 19.94 5.10
CA PHE A 74 2.06 18.72 4.37
C PHE A 74 0.58 18.65 4.01
N ARG A 75 -0.26 18.95 4.99
CA ARG A 75 -1.71 18.84 4.83
C ARG A 75 -2.25 19.65 3.67
N LYS A 76 -1.68 20.85 3.44
CA LYS A 76 -2.11 21.71 2.33
C LYS A 76 -1.60 21.27 0.95
N LEU A 77 -0.61 20.37 0.88
CA LEU A 77 -0.11 19.85 -0.40
C LEU A 77 -1.07 18.85 -1.04
N ILE A 78 -1.84 18.14 -0.23
CA ILE A 78 -2.68 17.04 -0.72
C ILE A 78 -4.16 17.39 -0.58
N GLN A 79 -4.96 16.83 -1.47
CA GLN A 79 -6.40 17.00 -1.41
C GLN A 79 -6.99 16.22 -0.23
N PRO A 80 -8.13 16.68 0.33
CA PRO A 80 -8.77 16.00 1.47
C PRO A 80 -9.04 14.51 1.23
N LYS A 81 -9.41 14.13 0.02
CA LYS A 81 -9.66 12.73 -0.33
C LYS A 81 -8.40 11.88 -0.17
N LEU A 82 -7.25 12.39 -0.64
CA LEU A 82 -5.99 11.68 -0.49
C LEU A 82 -5.58 11.59 0.98
N PHE A 83 -5.77 12.67 1.72
CA PHE A 83 -5.52 12.67 3.16
C PHE A 83 -6.31 11.57 3.89
N ASP A 84 -7.59 11.42 3.55
CA ASP A 84 -8.42 10.37 4.14
C ASP A 84 -7.89 8.96 3.81
N MET A 85 -7.37 8.78 2.60
CA MET A 85 -6.73 7.52 2.20
C MET A 85 -5.48 7.22 3.04
N LEU A 86 -4.66 8.23 3.33
CA LEU A 86 -3.50 8.07 4.20
C LEU A 86 -3.91 7.68 5.61
N LYS A 87 -4.91 8.37 6.16
CA LYS A 87 -5.45 8.05 7.49
C LYS A 87 -5.97 6.62 7.56
N TYR A 88 -6.69 6.19 6.55
CA TYR A 88 -7.21 4.82 6.48
C TYR A 88 -6.09 3.79 6.56
N THR A 89 -5.05 3.96 5.76
CA THR A 89 -3.92 3.03 5.69
C THR A 89 -3.18 2.95 7.04
N ILE A 90 -2.97 4.08 7.68
CA ILE A 90 -2.30 4.15 8.98
C ILE A 90 -3.16 3.45 10.04
N LYS A 91 -4.44 3.74 10.08
CA LYS A 91 -5.36 3.15 11.07
C LYS A 91 -5.46 1.64 10.92
N LEU A 92 -5.61 1.16 9.68
CA LEU A 92 -5.70 -0.28 9.43
C LEU A 92 -4.42 -1.00 9.82
N GLY A 93 -3.25 -0.44 9.48
CA GLY A 93 -1.97 -1.01 9.87
C GLY A 93 -1.79 -1.07 11.38
N ASN A 94 -2.24 -0.04 12.10
CA ASN A 94 -2.20 -0.02 13.57
C ASN A 94 -3.10 -1.10 14.16
N VAL A 95 -4.30 -1.26 13.63
CA VAL A 95 -5.23 -2.32 14.07
C VAL A 95 -4.60 -3.69 13.85
N ALA A 96 -3.97 -3.91 12.70
CA ALA A 96 -3.34 -5.17 12.37
C ALA A 96 -2.19 -5.54 13.32
N VAL A 97 -1.45 -4.54 13.83
CA VAL A 97 -0.33 -4.75 14.76
C VAL A 97 -0.81 -5.00 16.20
N HIS A 98 -1.81 -4.23 16.65
CA HIS A 98 -2.16 -4.13 18.07
C HIS A 98 -3.33 -4.99 18.52
N THR A 99 -4.03 -5.63 17.60
CA THR A 99 -5.19 -6.46 17.93
C THR A 99 -5.03 -7.85 17.35
N ASN A 100 -5.67 -8.84 18.01
CA ASN A 100 -5.77 -10.19 17.47
C ASN A 100 -6.87 -10.31 16.40
N THR A 101 -7.42 -9.18 15.97
CA THR A 101 -8.46 -9.14 14.96
C THR A 101 -7.85 -9.37 13.59
N ASN A 102 -8.34 -10.36 12.88
CA ASN A 102 -7.93 -10.60 11.51
C ASN A 102 -8.45 -9.51 10.60
N VAL A 103 -7.54 -8.87 9.86
CA VAL A 103 -7.90 -7.90 8.83
C VAL A 103 -8.53 -8.66 7.66
N LYS A 104 -9.67 -8.16 7.19
CA LYS A 104 -10.34 -8.75 6.02
C LYS A 104 -9.55 -8.46 4.75
N HIS A 105 -9.61 -9.39 3.81
CA HIS A 105 -8.95 -9.27 2.52
C HIS A 105 -9.29 -7.95 1.83
N ASP A 106 -10.58 -7.61 1.74
CA ASP A 106 -11.02 -6.39 1.06
C ASP A 106 -10.47 -5.12 1.72
N ALA A 107 -10.37 -5.11 3.05
CA ALA A 107 -9.81 -3.98 3.79
C ALA A 107 -8.31 -3.81 3.47
N ALA A 108 -7.57 -4.90 3.43
CA ALA A 108 -6.15 -4.87 3.08
C ALA A 108 -5.92 -4.44 1.64
N VAL A 109 -6.74 -4.91 0.71
CA VAL A 109 -6.70 -4.48 -0.69
C VAL A 109 -6.95 -2.98 -0.80
N LEU A 110 -7.93 -2.45 -0.04
CA LEU A 110 -8.20 -1.02 -0.03
C LEU A 110 -6.98 -0.23 0.46
N SER A 111 -6.27 -0.72 1.48
CA SER A 111 -5.05 -0.04 1.94
C SER A 111 -3.95 -0.03 0.88
N LEU A 112 -3.80 -1.12 0.11
CA LEU A 112 -2.87 -1.17 -1.02
C LEU A 112 -3.23 -0.14 -2.08
N ARG A 113 -4.52 0.00 -2.38
CA ARG A 113 -4.99 1.00 -3.36
C ARG A 113 -4.76 2.42 -2.87
N CYS A 114 -4.89 2.65 -1.57
CA CYS A 114 -4.58 3.96 -0.98
C CYS A 114 -3.09 4.29 -1.12
N VAL A 115 -2.21 3.34 -0.84
CA VAL A 115 -0.77 3.51 -1.05
C VAL A 115 -0.46 3.78 -2.52
N PHE A 116 -1.13 3.07 -3.44
CA PHE A 116 -0.96 3.28 -4.87
C PHE A 116 -1.33 4.72 -5.27
N GLN A 117 -2.44 5.24 -4.76
CA GLN A 117 -2.85 6.61 -5.05
C GLN A 117 -1.82 7.63 -4.55
N PHE A 118 -1.25 7.40 -3.38
CA PHE A 118 -0.20 8.26 -2.86
C PHE A 118 1.07 8.17 -3.70
N CYS A 119 1.44 6.98 -4.13
CA CYS A 119 2.58 6.78 -5.04
C CYS A 119 2.38 7.48 -6.39
N LYS A 120 1.17 7.45 -6.93
CA LYS A 120 0.82 8.21 -8.14
C LYS A 120 1.00 9.70 -7.91
N TRP A 121 0.55 10.19 -6.76
CA TRP A 121 0.70 11.60 -6.41
C TRP A 121 2.18 12.01 -6.33
N ILE A 122 3.02 11.17 -5.72
CA ILE A 122 4.46 11.41 -5.66
C ILE A 122 5.06 11.46 -7.07
N ASP A 123 4.69 10.52 -7.93
CA ASP A 123 5.16 10.49 -9.30
C ASP A 123 4.72 11.76 -10.07
N TYR A 124 3.50 12.19 -9.86
CA TYR A 124 2.97 13.41 -10.48
C TYR A 124 3.71 14.67 -10.01
N CYS A 125 3.96 14.79 -8.71
CA CYS A 125 4.55 16.01 -8.12
C CYS A 125 6.07 16.05 -8.24
N TYR A 126 6.74 14.92 -8.15
CA TYR A 126 8.21 14.85 -8.00
C TYR A 126 8.88 14.00 -9.08
N GLY A 127 8.12 13.28 -9.89
CA GLY A 127 8.66 12.47 -10.97
C GLY A 127 8.96 13.27 -12.23
N GLU A 128 9.76 12.70 -13.12
CA GLU A 128 10.16 13.34 -14.37
C GLU A 128 9.25 12.99 -15.55
N ASN A 129 8.68 11.78 -15.53
CA ASN A 129 7.91 11.24 -16.67
C ASN A 129 6.59 10.63 -16.16
N TYR A 130 5.71 11.48 -15.62
CA TYR A 130 4.44 11.00 -15.10
C TYR A 130 3.57 10.40 -16.21
N ILE A 131 3.06 9.18 -15.94
CA ILE A 131 2.05 8.53 -16.77
C ILE A 131 0.87 8.21 -15.84
N ASN A 132 -0.34 8.59 -16.24
CA ASN A 132 -1.53 8.25 -15.46
C ASN A 132 -1.76 6.74 -15.51
N ARG A 133 -1.83 6.11 -14.33
CA ARG A 133 -1.99 4.65 -14.20
C ARG A 133 -3.17 4.34 -13.30
N HIS A 134 -3.76 3.19 -13.50
CA HIS A 134 -4.86 2.70 -12.69
C HIS A 134 -4.43 1.43 -11.95
N TYR A 135 -4.99 1.22 -10.77
CA TYR A 135 -4.72 0.02 -9.99
C TYR A 135 -5.30 -1.20 -10.71
N ASP A 136 -4.48 -2.19 -10.97
CA ASP A 136 -4.88 -3.40 -11.68
C ASP A 136 -5.07 -4.53 -10.67
N MET A 137 -6.33 -4.83 -10.37
CA MET A 137 -6.69 -5.89 -9.42
C MET A 137 -6.26 -7.28 -9.90
N SER A 138 -6.09 -7.48 -11.20
CA SER A 138 -5.69 -8.78 -11.74
C SER A 138 -4.24 -9.16 -11.39
N LEU A 139 -3.43 -8.18 -10.97
CA LEU A 139 -2.05 -8.44 -10.55
C LEU A 139 -1.95 -8.98 -9.12
N LEU A 140 -3.03 -8.95 -8.34
CA LEU A 140 -3.01 -9.45 -6.97
C LEU A 140 -2.79 -10.96 -6.95
N PRO A 141 -1.83 -11.46 -6.15
CA PRO A 141 -1.42 -12.87 -6.22
C PRO A 141 -2.50 -13.87 -5.86
N ASP A 142 -3.43 -13.53 -4.99
CA ASP A 142 -4.46 -14.46 -4.53
C ASP A 142 -5.70 -14.52 -5.43
N ALA A 143 -5.90 -13.53 -6.32
CA ALA A 143 -7.07 -13.49 -7.21
C ALA A 143 -7.19 -14.73 -8.12
N GLY A 144 -6.05 -15.34 -8.50
CA GLY A 144 -6.02 -16.58 -9.26
C GLY A 144 -5.73 -17.83 -8.44
N LYS A 145 -4.97 -17.70 -7.36
CA LYS A 145 -4.55 -18.81 -6.50
C LYS A 145 -5.67 -19.37 -5.63
N GLU A 146 -6.55 -18.53 -5.09
CA GLU A 146 -7.69 -19.00 -4.30
C GLU A 146 -8.63 -19.85 -5.12
N LYS A 147 -8.94 -19.43 -6.35
CA LYS A 147 -9.78 -20.21 -7.26
C LYS A 147 -9.13 -21.55 -7.60
N LYS A 148 -7.84 -21.56 -7.89
CA LYS A 148 -7.09 -22.79 -8.16
C LYS A 148 -7.07 -23.72 -6.98
N THR A 149 -6.81 -23.20 -5.79
CA THR A 149 -6.73 -24.02 -4.56
C THR A 149 -8.09 -24.60 -4.20
N GLN A 150 -9.17 -23.85 -4.36
CA GLN A 150 -10.53 -24.35 -4.14
C GLN A 150 -10.91 -25.42 -5.15
N GLU A 151 -10.61 -25.22 -6.43
CA GLU A 151 -10.86 -26.21 -7.46
C GLU A 151 -10.06 -27.50 -7.22
N GLU A 152 -8.80 -27.36 -6.82
CA GLU A 152 -7.94 -28.49 -6.46
C GLU A 152 -8.48 -29.27 -5.26
N LEU A 153 -8.95 -28.57 -4.23
CA LEU A 153 -9.55 -29.18 -3.05
C LEU A 153 -10.86 -29.88 -3.38
N GLU A 154 -11.70 -29.26 -4.20
CA GLU A 154 -12.96 -29.87 -4.64
C GLU A 154 -12.71 -31.13 -5.48
N ASN A 155 -11.72 -31.10 -6.37
CA ASN A 155 -11.35 -32.25 -7.19
C ASN A 155 -10.80 -33.39 -6.32
N LEU A 156 -9.95 -33.07 -5.32
CA LEU A 156 -9.45 -34.04 -4.37
C LEU A 156 -10.56 -34.68 -3.56
N GLN A 157 -11.54 -33.89 -3.10
CA GLN A 157 -12.70 -34.40 -2.38
C GLN A 157 -13.54 -35.33 -3.25
N LYS A 158 -13.71 -35.00 -4.54
CA LYS A 158 -14.42 -35.85 -5.49
C LYS A 158 -13.71 -37.17 -5.73
N GLU A 159 -12.37 -37.16 -5.83
CA GLU A 159 -11.57 -38.37 -5.99
C GLU A 159 -11.64 -39.28 -4.75
N LEU A 160 -11.67 -38.69 -3.56
CA LEU A 160 -11.75 -39.41 -2.30
C LEU A 160 -13.14 -39.97 -2.01
N SER A 161 -14.21 -39.35 -2.54
CA SER A 161 -15.59 -39.81 -2.33
C SER A 161 -16.12 -40.71 -3.46
N GLY A 162 -15.35 -40.88 -4.50
CA GLY A 162 -15.63 -41.81 -5.59
C GLY A 162 -14.88 -43.10 -5.41
#